data_ae61279b5d708ef08413ef65fadfc37f
#
_entry.id   ae61279b5d708ef08413ef65fadfc37f
#
_cell.length_a   1.000
_cell.length_b   1.000
_cell.length_c   1.000
_cell.angle_alpha   90.00
_cell.angle_beta   90.00
_cell.angle_gamma   90.00
#
_symmetry.space_group_name_H-M   'P 1'
#
loop_
_entity.id
_entity.type
_entity.pdbx_description
1 polymer ?
#
loop_
_entity_poly.entity_id
_entity_poly.type
_entity_poly.pdbx_seq_one_letter_code
_entity_poly.pdbx_strand_id
1 'polypeptide(L)'
;MAFLAMDLDVHGHPDLSRRFVDRMAKGLGDPNLHRLIDFYKSQRAQVRGKVGGLRAAEDEVPLRERARSRAEARHRYQWALRYAVAGSEPLVVVIMGRPGTGKSTQAEAMSRALGWPHLASDRIRKTHAGVPLHGRTDAETRERLYTDTLTETTYATLRTRALQRARRRLGTVLDATFSRFAQRERLRTALRAADVPYVFVELTAEDDELKRRLRRRSAEEATASDARASDFEMLTERYEAPDALEDSRHVQIGTAGAPADTTLEILKTLIRRAD
;
A
#
# COMPACT_ATOMS: atom_id res chain seq x y z
N MET A 1 -10.46 25.24 11.57
CA MET A 1 -9.39 24.36 12.09
C MET A 1 -9.03 23.24 11.12
N ALA A 2 -9.91 22.27 10.81
CA ALA A 2 -9.61 21.14 9.92
C ALA A 2 -9.13 21.52 8.52
N PHE A 3 -9.55 22.63 7.94
CA PHE A 3 -9.05 23.13 6.65
C PHE A 3 -7.55 23.44 6.70
N LEU A 4 -7.10 24.20 7.70
CA LEU A 4 -5.68 24.55 7.81
C LEU A 4 -4.83 23.31 8.08
N ALA A 5 -5.27 22.43 8.99
CA ALA A 5 -4.55 21.20 9.28
C ALA A 5 -4.43 20.31 8.02
N MET A 6 -5.53 20.12 7.27
CA MET A 6 -5.54 19.39 5.99
C MET A 6 -4.64 20.07 4.94
N ASP A 7 -4.69 21.40 4.80
CA ASP A 7 -3.86 22.11 3.83
C ASP A 7 -2.36 22.00 4.16
N LEU A 8 -1.97 22.05 5.43
CA LEU A 8 -0.60 21.79 5.87
C LEU A 8 -0.14 20.38 5.48
N ASP A 9 -0.97 19.36 5.71
CA ASP A 9 -0.65 17.98 5.32
C ASP A 9 -0.46 17.84 3.80
N VAL A 10 -1.40 18.38 3.03
CA VAL A 10 -1.39 18.33 1.56
C VAL A 10 -0.16 19.02 0.97
N HIS A 11 0.34 20.07 1.61
CA HIS A 11 1.53 20.81 1.18
C HIS A 11 2.84 20.25 1.75
N GLY A 12 2.79 19.07 2.41
CA GLY A 12 3.97 18.36 2.88
C GLY A 12 4.50 18.81 4.24
N HIS A 13 3.64 19.43 5.05
CA HIS A 13 3.97 19.90 6.40
C HIS A 13 3.18 19.18 7.50
N PRO A 14 3.21 17.83 7.58
CA PRO A 14 2.40 17.08 8.56
C PRO A 14 2.80 17.38 10.01
N ASP A 15 4.06 17.69 10.28
CA ASP A 15 4.51 18.06 11.62
C ASP A 15 3.92 19.39 12.07
N LEU A 16 3.78 20.36 11.16
CA LEU A 16 3.10 21.62 11.45
C LEU A 16 1.60 21.43 11.67
N SER A 17 0.96 20.59 10.85
CA SER A 17 -0.43 20.20 11.02
C SER A 17 -0.68 19.62 12.42
N ARG A 18 0.15 18.66 12.85
CA ARG A 18 0.05 18.05 14.17
C ARG A 18 0.21 19.08 15.29
N ARG A 19 1.30 19.86 15.26
CA ARG A 19 1.53 20.92 16.27
C ARG A 19 0.38 21.92 16.35
N PHE A 20 -0.21 22.26 15.21
CA PHE A 20 -1.37 23.14 15.16
C PHE A 20 -2.57 22.49 15.87
N VAL A 21 -2.88 21.22 15.57
CA VAL A 21 -3.98 20.46 16.21
C VAL A 21 -3.74 20.33 17.72
N ASP A 22 -2.51 19.98 18.15
CA ASP A 22 -2.14 19.84 19.56
C ASP A 22 -2.34 21.16 20.34
N ARG A 23 -1.90 22.30 19.76
CA ARG A 23 -2.11 23.62 20.36
C ARG A 23 -3.59 24.00 20.46
N MET A 24 -4.37 23.69 19.44
CA MET A 24 -5.79 23.95 19.44
C MET A 24 -6.53 23.09 20.47
N ALA A 25 -6.23 21.80 20.56
CA ALA A 25 -6.81 20.90 21.56
C ALA A 25 -6.53 21.40 22.99
N LYS A 26 -5.29 21.79 23.23
CA LYS A 26 -4.89 22.37 24.53
C LYS A 26 -5.57 23.71 24.83
N GLY A 27 -5.64 24.61 23.85
CA GLY A 27 -6.24 25.94 24.02
C GLY A 27 -7.76 25.90 24.24
N LEU A 28 -8.43 24.89 23.65
CA LEU A 28 -9.88 24.67 23.81
C LEU A 28 -10.22 23.78 25.01
N GLY A 29 -9.23 23.14 25.64
CA GLY A 29 -9.47 22.18 26.72
C GLY A 29 -10.23 20.92 26.22
N ASP A 30 -10.17 20.60 24.92
CA ASP A 30 -10.89 19.50 24.32
C ASP A 30 -9.97 18.37 23.82
N PRO A 31 -9.75 17.33 24.66
CA PRO A 31 -8.95 16.17 24.27
C PRO A 31 -9.59 15.33 23.16
N ASN A 32 -10.91 15.42 22.94
CA ASN A 32 -11.60 14.67 21.91
C ASN A 32 -11.35 15.22 20.50
N LEU A 33 -10.79 16.43 20.40
CA LEU A 33 -10.42 17.02 19.12
C LEU A 33 -9.55 16.06 18.27
N HIS A 34 -8.59 15.38 18.89
CA HIS A 34 -7.71 14.43 18.21
C HIS A 34 -8.46 13.25 17.60
N ARG A 35 -9.57 12.83 18.22
CA ARG A 35 -10.40 11.70 17.71
C ARG A 35 -11.23 12.09 16.49
N LEU A 36 -11.62 13.35 16.39
CA LEU A 36 -12.54 13.82 15.35
C LEU A 36 -11.83 14.54 14.20
N ILE A 37 -10.61 15.03 14.41
CA ILE A 37 -9.96 15.94 13.46
C ILE A 37 -9.74 15.27 12.10
N ASP A 38 -9.39 13.99 12.05
CA ASP A 38 -9.12 13.28 10.80
C ASP A 38 -10.39 13.02 10.00
N PHE A 39 -11.51 12.77 10.67
CA PHE A 39 -12.82 12.75 10.02
C PHE A 39 -13.10 14.10 9.34
N TYR A 40 -12.94 15.22 10.04
CA TYR A 40 -13.15 16.55 9.46
C TYR A 40 -12.14 16.90 8.36
N LYS A 41 -10.86 16.49 8.48
CA LYS A 41 -9.87 16.63 7.41
C LYS A 41 -10.30 15.86 6.15
N SER A 42 -10.79 14.62 6.32
CA SER A 42 -11.32 13.80 5.23
C SER A 42 -12.48 14.53 4.53
N GLN A 43 -13.48 15.02 5.27
CA GLN A 43 -14.60 15.76 4.73
C GLN A 43 -14.17 17.01 3.96
N ARG A 44 -13.20 17.77 4.48
CA ARG A 44 -12.70 18.97 3.82
C ARG A 44 -11.91 18.67 2.55
N ALA A 45 -11.12 17.59 2.56
CA ALA A 45 -10.43 17.12 1.37
C ALA A 45 -11.42 16.67 0.28
N GLN A 46 -12.51 15.97 0.64
CA GLN A 46 -13.60 15.60 -0.29
C GLN A 46 -14.27 16.85 -0.91
N VAL A 47 -14.62 17.84 -0.10
CA VAL A 47 -15.24 19.09 -0.60
C VAL A 47 -14.31 19.79 -1.61
N ARG A 48 -13.01 19.92 -1.28
CA ARG A 48 -12.01 20.50 -2.21
C ARG A 48 -11.86 19.67 -3.48
N GLY A 49 -11.84 18.35 -3.36
CA GLY A 49 -11.81 17.44 -4.50
C GLY A 49 -13.04 17.59 -5.40
N LYS A 50 -14.24 17.67 -4.81
CA LYS A 50 -15.48 17.88 -5.54
C LYS A 50 -15.48 19.21 -6.32
N VAL A 51 -15.12 20.31 -5.67
CA VAL A 51 -15.06 21.64 -6.31
C VAL A 51 -14.05 21.64 -7.47
N GLY A 52 -12.85 21.07 -7.28
CA GLY A 52 -11.87 20.93 -8.33
C GLY A 52 -12.34 20.04 -9.48
N GLY A 53 -13.09 18.97 -9.17
CA GLY A 53 -13.69 18.09 -10.17
C GLY A 53 -14.77 18.79 -11.00
N LEU A 54 -15.64 19.59 -10.38
CA LEU A 54 -16.66 20.39 -11.07
C LEU A 54 -15.97 21.39 -12.03
N ARG A 55 -14.99 22.17 -11.54
CA ARG A 55 -14.23 23.09 -12.41
C ARG A 55 -13.55 22.39 -13.58
N ALA A 56 -13.06 21.16 -13.37
CA ALA A 56 -12.44 20.36 -14.45
C ALA A 56 -13.45 19.87 -15.50
N ALA A 57 -14.76 19.95 -15.24
CA ALA A 57 -15.85 19.56 -16.14
C ALA A 57 -16.50 20.76 -16.87
N GLU A 58 -16.20 22.00 -16.47
CA GLU A 58 -16.70 23.22 -17.10
C GLU A 58 -16.05 23.45 -18.48
N ASP A 59 -16.85 23.59 -19.53
CA ASP A 59 -16.34 23.73 -20.90
C ASP A 59 -15.71 25.09 -21.18
N GLU A 60 -16.08 26.11 -20.42
CA GLU A 60 -15.53 27.48 -20.50
C GLU A 60 -14.10 27.55 -19.94
N VAL A 61 -13.68 26.56 -19.13
CA VAL A 61 -12.33 26.53 -18.55
C VAL A 61 -11.32 25.98 -19.58
N PRO A 62 -10.19 26.67 -19.81
CA PRO A 62 -9.17 26.23 -20.75
C PRO A 62 -8.67 24.80 -20.43
N LEU A 63 -8.36 24.00 -21.47
CA LEU A 63 -7.96 22.60 -21.33
C LEU A 63 -6.79 22.37 -20.34
N ARG A 64 -5.81 23.29 -20.33
CA ARG A 64 -4.69 23.22 -19.37
C ARG A 64 -5.15 23.37 -17.92
N GLU A 65 -6.06 24.29 -17.66
CA GLU A 65 -6.62 24.50 -16.32
C GLU A 65 -7.53 23.35 -15.91
N ARG A 66 -8.32 22.81 -16.83
CA ARG A 66 -9.12 21.58 -16.59
C ARG A 66 -8.24 20.39 -16.18
N ALA A 67 -7.12 20.17 -16.90
CA ALA A 67 -6.16 19.13 -16.58
C ALA A 67 -5.54 19.32 -15.18
N ARG A 68 -5.15 20.54 -14.84
CA ARG A 68 -4.64 20.91 -13.52
C ARG A 68 -5.68 20.67 -12.42
N SER A 69 -6.90 21.20 -12.60
CA SER A 69 -7.99 21.04 -11.65
C SER A 69 -8.34 19.55 -11.41
N ARG A 70 -8.29 18.72 -12.46
CA ARG A 70 -8.48 17.26 -12.36
C ARG A 70 -7.38 16.58 -11.55
N ALA A 71 -6.13 16.97 -11.74
CA ALA A 71 -5.00 16.45 -10.99
C ALA A 71 -5.08 16.85 -9.50
N GLU A 72 -5.41 18.11 -9.21
CA GLU A 72 -5.61 18.62 -7.86
C GLU A 72 -6.80 17.92 -7.17
N ALA A 73 -7.93 17.75 -7.87
CA ALA A 73 -9.08 17.02 -7.35
C ALA A 73 -8.72 15.59 -6.98
N ARG A 74 -8.02 14.86 -7.85
CA ARG A 74 -7.52 13.51 -7.57
C ARG A 74 -6.64 13.50 -6.32
N HIS A 75 -5.71 14.43 -6.20
CA HIS A 75 -4.83 14.53 -5.04
C HIS A 75 -5.62 14.78 -3.75
N ARG A 76 -6.64 15.63 -3.77
CA ARG A 76 -7.53 15.87 -2.62
C ARG A 76 -8.33 14.62 -2.23
N TYR A 77 -8.85 13.85 -3.20
CA TYR A 77 -9.51 12.59 -2.92
C TYR A 77 -8.57 11.53 -2.34
N GLN A 78 -7.32 11.48 -2.80
CA GLN A 78 -6.30 10.61 -2.19
C GLN A 78 -6.09 10.97 -0.71
N TRP A 79 -6.01 12.25 -0.36
CA TRP A 79 -5.90 12.68 1.03
C TRP A 79 -7.15 12.35 1.84
N ALA A 80 -8.35 12.55 1.28
CA ALA A 80 -9.58 12.16 1.95
C ALA A 80 -9.58 10.66 2.31
N LEU A 81 -9.15 9.83 1.37
CA LEU A 81 -9.06 8.39 1.57
C LEU A 81 -7.95 8.01 2.58
N ARG A 82 -6.80 8.70 2.58
CA ARG A 82 -5.75 8.50 3.58
C ARG A 82 -6.27 8.73 4.99
N TYR A 83 -6.97 9.84 5.22
CA TYR A 83 -7.56 10.13 6.53
C TYR A 83 -8.57 9.07 6.97
N ALA A 84 -9.37 8.55 6.04
CA ALA A 84 -10.33 7.50 6.34
C ALA A 84 -9.66 6.14 6.65
N VAL A 85 -8.49 5.85 6.07
CA VAL A 85 -7.79 4.57 6.21
C VAL A 85 -6.78 4.56 7.36
N ALA A 86 -6.14 5.70 7.63
CA ALA A 86 -4.99 5.77 8.52
C ALA A 86 -4.99 7.00 9.46
N GLY A 87 -6.01 7.85 9.35
CA GLY A 87 -5.95 9.14 10.02
C GLY A 87 -4.76 9.97 9.54
N SER A 88 -4.11 10.65 10.46
CA SER A 88 -2.88 11.42 10.24
C SER A 88 -1.60 10.60 10.48
N GLU A 89 -1.72 9.29 10.72
CA GLU A 89 -0.58 8.42 11.02
C GLU A 89 -0.02 7.72 9.77
N PRO A 90 1.28 7.39 9.75
CA PRO A 90 1.88 6.66 8.65
C PRO A 90 1.50 5.17 8.73
N LEU A 91 0.65 4.69 7.84
CA LEU A 91 0.27 3.28 7.79
C LEU A 91 1.15 2.51 6.78
N VAL A 92 1.64 1.35 7.19
CA VAL A 92 2.28 0.37 6.29
C VAL A 92 1.28 -0.72 5.94
N VAL A 93 0.83 -0.73 4.68
CA VAL A 93 -0.05 -1.78 4.14
C VAL A 93 0.83 -2.82 3.46
N VAL A 94 0.80 -4.05 3.95
CA VAL A 94 1.57 -5.19 3.42
C VAL A 94 0.64 -6.09 2.63
N ILE A 95 0.73 -6.04 1.29
CA ILE A 95 0.00 -6.96 0.42
C ILE A 95 0.85 -8.22 0.25
N MET A 96 0.33 -9.35 0.73
CA MET A 96 1.03 -10.62 0.72
C MET A 96 0.16 -11.76 0.18
N GLY A 97 0.75 -12.95 0.06
CA GLY A 97 0.05 -14.16 -0.39
C GLY A 97 0.85 -14.97 -1.40
N ARG A 98 0.32 -16.12 -1.81
CA ARG A 98 0.96 -17.04 -2.75
C ARG A 98 1.12 -16.42 -4.15
N PRO A 99 2.02 -16.94 -5.01
CA PRO A 99 2.11 -16.55 -6.41
C PRO A 99 0.78 -16.70 -7.14
N GLY A 100 0.43 -15.74 -8.01
CA GLY A 100 -0.84 -15.76 -8.75
C GLY A 100 -2.03 -15.10 -8.04
N THR A 101 -1.94 -14.75 -6.75
CA THR A 101 -3.05 -14.13 -6.00
C THR A 101 -3.38 -12.69 -6.40
N GLY A 102 -2.60 -12.05 -7.27
CA GLY A 102 -2.87 -10.67 -7.70
C GLY A 102 -2.26 -9.58 -6.83
N LYS A 103 -1.27 -9.91 -5.99
CA LYS A 103 -0.60 -8.95 -5.09
C LYS A 103 -0.20 -7.65 -5.76
N SER A 104 0.58 -7.72 -6.83
CA SER A 104 1.11 -6.52 -7.51
C SER A 104 -0.01 -5.67 -8.10
N THR A 105 -1.06 -6.29 -8.65
CA THR A 105 -2.25 -5.60 -9.14
C THR A 105 -2.93 -4.81 -8.01
N GLN A 106 -3.13 -5.43 -6.85
CA GLN A 106 -3.76 -4.79 -5.71
C GLN A 106 -2.85 -3.74 -5.06
N ALA A 107 -1.55 -4.03 -4.94
CA ALA A 107 -0.59 -3.06 -4.42
C ALA A 107 -0.49 -1.80 -5.29
N GLU A 108 -0.51 -1.94 -6.61
CA GLU A 108 -0.58 -0.81 -7.55
C GLU A 108 -1.91 -0.05 -7.44
N ALA A 109 -3.04 -0.74 -7.33
CA ALA A 109 -4.34 -0.13 -7.16
C ALA A 109 -4.41 0.66 -5.85
N MET A 110 -3.95 0.09 -4.74
CA MET A 110 -3.85 0.76 -3.45
C MET A 110 -2.90 1.96 -3.48
N SER A 111 -1.74 1.80 -4.13
CA SER A 111 -0.78 2.89 -4.35
C SER A 111 -1.40 4.06 -5.09
N ARG A 112 -2.15 3.79 -6.17
CA ARG A 112 -2.87 4.83 -6.93
C ARG A 112 -4.00 5.47 -6.13
N ALA A 113 -4.78 4.68 -5.41
CA ALA A 113 -5.91 5.17 -4.62
C ALA A 113 -5.47 6.05 -3.45
N LEU A 114 -4.41 5.64 -2.74
CA LEU A 114 -3.89 6.35 -1.57
C LEU A 114 -2.81 7.39 -1.94
N GLY A 115 -2.25 7.36 -3.17
CA GLY A 115 -1.10 8.17 -3.55
C GLY A 115 0.14 7.84 -2.70
N TRP A 116 0.24 6.60 -2.18
CA TRP A 116 1.39 6.11 -1.44
C TRP A 116 2.33 5.33 -2.38
N PRO A 117 3.65 5.32 -2.14
CA PRO A 117 4.57 4.54 -2.95
C PRO A 117 4.32 3.04 -2.77
N HIS A 118 4.47 2.34 -3.87
CA HIS A 118 4.49 0.89 -3.96
C HIS A 118 5.95 0.40 -3.94
N LEU A 119 6.29 -0.41 -2.94
CA LEU A 119 7.59 -1.05 -2.80
C LEU A 119 7.42 -2.56 -3.05
N ALA A 120 7.83 -3.01 -4.22
CA ALA A 120 7.73 -4.41 -4.63
C ALA A 120 9.05 -5.16 -4.40
N SER A 121 8.98 -6.33 -3.77
CA SER A 121 10.13 -7.20 -3.52
C SER A 121 10.85 -7.59 -4.81
N ASP A 122 10.11 -7.92 -5.87
CA ASP A 122 10.70 -8.34 -7.14
C ASP A 122 11.51 -7.21 -7.79
N ARG A 123 11.02 -5.97 -7.73
CA ARG A 123 11.76 -4.81 -8.24
C ARG A 123 13.03 -4.53 -7.44
N ILE A 124 12.95 -4.61 -6.12
CA ILE A 124 14.11 -4.42 -5.24
C ILE A 124 15.13 -5.51 -5.48
N ARG A 125 14.71 -6.77 -5.59
CA ARG A 125 15.55 -7.93 -5.89
C ARG A 125 16.32 -7.75 -7.19
N LYS A 126 15.61 -7.42 -8.29
CA LYS A 126 16.22 -7.16 -9.60
C LYS A 126 17.20 -6.00 -9.57
N THR A 127 16.88 -4.92 -8.84
CA THR A 127 17.79 -3.78 -8.65
C THR A 127 19.08 -4.20 -7.94
N HIS A 128 19.00 -4.98 -6.86
CA HIS A 128 20.16 -5.48 -6.13
C HIS A 128 21.05 -6.41 -6.98
N ALA A 129 20.42 -7.20 -7.85
CA ALA A 129 21.15 -8.11 -8.75
C ALA A 129 21.69 -7.44 -10.02
N GLY A 130 21.38 -6.15 -10.25
CA GLY A 130 21.77 -5.47 -11.50
C GLY A 130 21.04 -5.99 -12.75
N VAL A 131 19.86 -6.60 -12.58
CA VAL A 131 19.07 -7.21 -13.67
C VAL A 131 17.97 -6.23 -14.11
N PRO A 132 17.63 -6.17 -15.43
CA PRO A 132 16.55 -5.33 -15.93
C PRO A 132 15.22 -5.58 -15.19
N LEU A 133 14.49 -4.50 -14.88
CA LEU A 133 13.22 -4.58 -14.13
C LEU A 133 12.10 -5.24 -14.94
N HIS A 134 12.14 -5.12 -16.26
CA HIS A 134 11.16 -5.67 -17.20
C HIS A 134 11.78 -6.80 -18.00
N GLY A 135 10.97 -7.77 -18.37
CA GLY A 135 11.41 -8.97 -19.09
C GLY A 135 11.63 -10.16 -18.17
N ARG A 136 11.63 -11.33 -18.79
CA ARG A 136 11.88 -12.60 -18.10
C ARG A 136 13.38 -12.82 -17.90
N THR A 137 13.70 -13.38 -16.77
CA THR A 137 15.06 -13.85 -16.50
C THR A 137 15.22 -15.30 -17.03
N ASP A 138 16.40 -15.62 -17.53
CA ASP A 138 16.81 -17.00 -17.82
C ASP A 138 16.90 -17.83 -16.52
N ALA A 139 17.10 -19.13 -16.65
CA ALA A 139 17.12 -20.05 -15.52
C ALA A 139 18.29 -19.75 -14.54
N GLU A 140 19.46 -19.46 -15.06
CA GLU A 140 20.66 -19.17 -14.28
C GLU A 140 20.53 -17.86 -13.49
N THR A 141 20.10 -16.80 -14.16
CA THR A 141 19.83 -15.50 -13.50
C THR A 141 18.74 -15.66 -12.43
N ARG A 142 17.72 -16.46 -12.70
CA ARG A 142 16.64 -16.71 -11.74
C ARG A 142 17.15 -17.44 -10.50
N GLU A 143 17.98 -18.47 -10.63
CA GLU A 143 18.58 -19.16 -9.49
C GLU A 143 19.40 -18.19 -8.61
N ARG A 144 20.17 -17.31 -9.23
CA ARG A 144 20.90 -16.23 -8.55
C ARG A 144 19.97 -15.24 -7.82
N LEU A 145 18.83 -14.92 -8.42
CA LEU A 145 17.85 -13.98 -7.83
C LEU A 145 17.20 -14.52 -6.55
N TYR A 146 17.04 -15.84 -6.42
CA TYR A 146 16.31 -16.44 -5.30
C TYR A 146 17.21 -17.15 -4.27
N THR A 147 18.48 -16.76 -4.19
CA THR A 147 19.36 -17.17 -3.09
C THR A 147 18.84 -16.62 -1.76
N ASP A 148 19.13 -17.33 -0.66
CA ASP A 148 18.73 -16.88 0.69
C ASP A 148 19.34 -15.52 1.03
N THR A 149 20.61 -15.27 0.69
CA THR A 149 21.30 -13.99 0.92
C THR A 149 20.61 -12.82 0.22
N LEU A 150 20.29 -12.97 -1.08
CA LEU A 150 19.62 -11.89 -1.82
C LEU A 150 18.17 -11.71 -1.35
N THR A 151 17.53 -12.78 -0.93
CA THR A 151 16.18 -12.74 -0.33
C THR A 151 16.22 -11.95 0.98
N GLU A 152 17.12 -12.25 1.91
CA GLU A 152 17.28 -11.51 3.16
C GLU A 152 17.58 -10.02 2.92
N THR A 153 18.49 -9.70 2.00
CA THR A 153 18.81 -8.32 1.60
C THR A 153 17.60 -7.59 1.03
N THR A 154 16.79 -8.27 0.22
CA THR A 154 15.55 -7.71 -0.36
C THR A 154 14.55 -7.34 0.73
N TYR A 155 14.26 -8.25 1.67
CA TYR A 155 13.32 -7.99 2.76
C TYR A 155 13.86 -6.98 3.78
N ALA A 156 15.18 -6.96 4.04
CA ALA A 156 15.81 -5.91 4.84
C ALA A 156 15.65 -4.52 4.20
N THR A 157 15.79 -4.44 2.88
CA THR A 157 15.60 -3.19 2.13
C THR A 157 14.14 -2.74 2.17
N LEU A 158 13.16 -3.65 1.98
CA LEU A 158 11.73 -3.33 2.13
C LEU A 158 11.45 -2.73 3.51
N ARG A 159 11.90 -3.40 4.57
CA ARG A 159 11.74 -2.96 5.97
C ARG A 159 12.36 -1.59 6.20
N THR A 160 13.60 -1.38 5.78
CA THR A 160 14.32 -0.11 5.95
C THR A 160 13.61 1.03 5.24
N ARG A 161 13.18 0.83 3.99
CA ARG A 161 12.45 1.85 3.22
C ARG A 161 11.09 2.17 3.84
N ALA A 162 10.35 1.17 4.33
CA ALA A 162 9.08 1.39 5.02
C ALA A 162 9.27 2.26 6.28
N LEU A 163 10.25 1.93 7.13
CA LEU A 163 10.58 2.71 8.33
C LEU A 163 11.05 4.13 8.01
N GLN A 164 11.88 4.31 6.99
CA GLN A 164 12.33 5.64 6.56
C GLN A 164 11.15 6.53 6.13
N ARG A 165 10.16 5.96 5.47
CA ARG A 165 8.95 6.69 5.08
C ARG A 165 8.06 7.01 6.27
N ALA A 166 7.86 6.04 7.14
CA ALA A 166 7.07 6.22 8.35
C ALA A 166 7.65 7.34 9.25
N ARG A 167 8.98 7.43 9.37
CA ARG A 167 9.65 8.54 10.08
C ARG A 167 9.33 9.92 9.48
N ARG A 168 9.02 9.97 8.17
CA ARG A 168 8.55 11.18 7.48
C ARG A 168 7.03 11.31 7.49
N ARG A 169 6.35 10.52 8.31
CA ARG A 169 4.87 10.44 8.42
C ARG A 169 4.17 10.13 7.09
N LEU A 170 4.79 9.28 6.29
CA LEU A 170 4.28 8.89 4.97
C LEU A 170 3.92 7.41 4.96
N GLY A 171 2.69 7.11 4.56
CA GLY A 171 2.23 5.74 4.35
C GLY A 171 2.94 5.05 3.17
N THR A 172 2.87 3.72 3.13
CA THR A 172 3.58 2.89 2.15
C THR A 172 2.82 1.60 1.88
N VAL A 173 2.80 1.14 0.63
CA VAL A 173 2.29 -0.17 0.24
C VAL A 173 3.48 -1.08 -0.08
N LEU A 174 3.59 -2.19 0.65
CA LEU A 174 4.59 -3.25 0.40
C LEU A 174 3.93 -4.37 -0.41
N ASP A 175 4.65 -4.91 -1.39
CA ASP A 175 4.26 -6.04 -2.22
C ASP A 175 5.34 -7.11 -2.18
N ALA A 176 5.06 -8.20 -1.50
CA ALA A 176 5.94 -9.35 -1.43
C ALA A 176 5.15 -10.61 -1.05
N THR A 177 5.73 -11.77 -1.30
CA THR A 177 5.09 -13.04 -0.91
C THR A 177 4.99 -13.18 0.60
N PHE A 178 6.02 -12.76 1.37
CA PHE A 178 6.10 -12.95 2.82
C PHE A 178 5.82 -14.40 3.23
N SER A 179 6.39 -15.33 2.46
CA SER A 179 6.12 -16.76 2.57
C SER A 179 6.59 -17.39 3.89
N ARG A 180 7.60 -16.82 4.54
CA ARG A 180 8.16 -17.35 5.79
C ARG A 180 7.69 -16.53 6.99
N PHE A 181 7.31 -17.19 8.07
CA PHE A 181 6.97 -16.56 9.36
C PHE A 181 8.07 -15.57 9.80
N ALA A 182 9.33 -15.98 9.74
CA ALA A 182 10.47 -15.16 10.15
C ALA A 182 10.55 -13.81 9.39
N GLN A 183 10.17 -13.75 8.11
CA GLN A 183 10.14 -12.52 7.34
C GLN A 183 9.05 -11.57 7.83
N ARG A 184 7.85 -12.11 8.12
CA ARG A 184 6.72 -11.36 8.67
C ARG A 184 7.04 -10.83 10.06
N GLU A 185 7.61 -11.68 10.92
CA GLU A 185 7.93 -11.32 12.30
C GLU A 185 9.03 -10.25 12.38
N ARG A 186 10.08 -10.34 11.57
CA ARG A 186 11.11 -9.28 11.50
C ARG A 186 10.54 -7.92 11.09
N LEU A 187 9.57 -7.90 10.17
CA LEU A 187 8.89 -6.66 9.77
C LEU A 187 8.01 -6.14 10.90
N ARG A 188 7.17 -7.00 11.51
CA ARG A 188 6.30 -6.65 12.65
C ARG A 188 7.09 -6.07 13.82
N THR A 189 8.14 -6.78 14.25
CA THR A 189 9.00 -6.34 15.35
C THR A 189 9.60 -4.96 15.09
N ALA A 190 10.08 -4.72 13.88
CA ALA A 190 10.66 -3.44 13.51
C ALA A 190 9.62 -2.30 13.47
N LEU A 191 8.41 -2.57 12.97
CA LEU A 191 7.32 -1.58 12.91
C LEU A 191 6.77 -1.29 14.31
N ARG A 192 6.60 -2.32 15.16
CA ARG A 192 6.21 -2.16 16.58
C ARG A 192 7.24 -1.35 17.37
N ALA A 193 8.52 -1.68 17.22
CA ALA A 193 9.60 -0.93 17.90
C ALA A 193 9.68 0.54 17.48
N ALA A 194 9.19 0.89 16.30
CA ALA A 194 9.13 2.25 15.78
C ALA A 194 7.76 2.92 15.99
N ASP A 195 6.81 2.27 16.68
CA ASP A 195 5.42 2.71 16.87
C ASP A 195 4.72 3.08 15.55
N VAL A 196 4.94 2.27 14.50
CA VAL A 196 4.38 2.47 13.17
C VAL A 196 3.18 1.55 12.98
N PRO A 197 1.98 2.09 12.74
CA PRO A 197 0.80 1.30 12.37
C PRO A 197 1.03 0.48 11.10
N TYR A 198 0.56 -0.77 11.11
CA TYR A 198 0.66 -1.64 9.95
C TYR A 198 -0.53 -2.61 9.87
N VAL A 199 -0.75 -3.14 8.69
CA VAL A 199 -1.70 -4.22 8.44
C VAL A 199 -1.15 -5.16 7.36
N PHE A 200 -1.26 -6.46 7.60
CA PHE A 200 -1.00 -7.49 6.61
C PHE A 200 -2.32 -7.87 5.94
N VAL A 201 -2.37 -7.70 4.63
CA VAL A 201 -3.48 -8.10 3.78
C VAL A 201 -3.02 -9.30 2.97
N GLU A 202 -3.44 -10.49 3.39
CA GLU A 202 -3.18 -11.72 2.67
C GLU A 202 -4.23 -11.92 1.59
N LEU A 203 -3.78 -12.02 0.36
CA LEU A 203 -4.64 -12.32 -0.78
C LEU A 203 -4.69 -13.82 -1.00
N THR A 204 -5.91 -14.35 -1.15
CA THR A 204 -6.15 -15.78 -1.37
C THR A 204 -6.96 -16.03 -2.62
N ALA A 205 -6.77 -17.20 -3.22
CA ALA A 205 -7.64 -17.78 -4.24
C ALA A 205 -7.43 -19.30 -4.25
N GLU A 206 -8.37 -20.01 -4.82
CA GLU A 206 -8.30 -21.46 -5.04
C GLU A 206 -7.11 -21.83 -5.93
N ASP A 207 -6.52 -23.00 -5.69
CA ASP A 207 -5.30 -23.45 -6.37
C ASP A 207 -5.44 -23.53 -7.89
N ASP A 208 -6.57 -23.99 -8.39
CA ASP A 208 -6.85 -24.05 -9.81
C ASP A 208 -6.86 -22.66 -10.46
N GLU A 209 -7.42 -21.68 -9.78
CA GLU A 209 -7.42 -20.28 -10.21
C GLU A 209 -6.00 -19.71 -10.22
N LEU A 210 -5.20 -19.97 -9.20
CA LEU A 210 -3.81 -19.54 -9.13
C LEU A 210 -2.99 -20.14 -10.28
N LYS A 211 -3.12 -21.45 -10.52
CA LYS A 211 -2.48 -22.15 -11.64
C LYS A 211 -2.91 -21.56 -12.99
N ARG A 212 -4.20 -21.28 -13.17
CA ARG A 212 -4.74 -20.64 -14.39
C ARG A 212 -4.13 -19.26 -14.63
N ARG A 213 -4.08 -18.42 -13.59
CA ARG A 213 -3.50 -17.07 -13.66
C ARG A 213 -2.00 -17.10 -13.96
N LEU A 214 -1.26 -18.02 -13.37
CA LEU A 214 0.17 -18.19 -13.64
C LEU A 214 0.43 -18.63 -15.08
N ARG A 215 -0.38 -19.58 -15.64
CA ARG A 215 -0.30 -20.01 -17.04
C ARG A 215 -0.58 -18.83 -17.99
N ARG A 216 -1.65 -18.07 -17.76
CA ARG A 216 -1.98 -16.88 -18.57
C ARG A 216 -0.84 -15.87 -18.56
N ARG A 217 -0.34 -15.52 -17.37
CA ARG A 217 0.80 -14.60 -17.22
C ARG A 217 2.07 -15.13 -17.88
N SER A 218 2.23 -16.46 -17.94
CA SER A 218 3.36 -17.08 -18.63
C SER A 218 3.34 -16.85 -20.15
N ALA A 219 2.20 -16.56 -20.73
CA ALA A 219 2.06 -16.20 -22.15
C ALA A 219 2.30 -14.70 -22.41
N GLU A 220 2.31 -13.85 -21.38
CA GLU A 220 2.53 -12.41 -21.49
C GLU A 220 4.02 -12.08 -21.24
N GLU A 221 4.70 -11.40 -22.18
CA GLU A 221 6.16 -11.15 -22.14
C GLU A 221 6.60 -10.09 -21.11
N ALA A 222 5.69 -9.27 -20.59
CA ALA A 222 6.01 -8.03 -19.88
C ALA A 222 5.74 -8.06 -18.36
N THR A 223 6.12 -9.12 -17.63
CA THR A 223 5.93 -9.15 -16.17
C THR A 223 7.21 -9.01 -15.38
N ALA A 224 7.18 -8.24 -14.28
CA ALA A 224 8.31 -8.09 -13.36
C ALA A 224 8.56 -9.33 -12.48
N SER A 225 7.52 -10.17 -12.29
CA SER A 225 7.59 -11.37 -11.45
C SER A 225 8.02 -12.61 -12.24
N ASP A 226 8.98 -13.36 -11.70
CA ASP A 226 9.56 -14.54 -12.31
C ASP A 226 8.89 -15.88 -11.93
N ALA A 227 7.83 -15.87 -11.12
CA ALA A 227 7.11 -17.08 -10.71
C ALA A 227 6.37 -17.74 -11.89
N ARG A 228 6.62 -19.02 -12.12
CA ARG A 228 6.06 -19.83 -13.21
C ARG A 228 5.02 -20.82 -12.68
N ALA A 229 4.16 -21.31 -13.57
CA ALA A 229 3.21 -22.36 -13.22
C ALA A 229 3.91 -23.68 -12.81
N SER A 230 5.09 -23.98 -13.37
CA SER A 230 5.93 -25.13 -13.00
C SER A 230 6.42 -25.10 -11.56
N ASP A 231 6.50 -23.92 -10.95
CA ASP A 231 7.03 -23.75 -9.59
C ASP A 231 5.93 -23.72 -8.54
N PHE A 232 4.67 -23.79 -8.97
CA PHE A 232 3.51 -23.55 -8.11
C PHE A 232 3.49 -24.46 -6.87
N GLU A 233 3.71 -25.77 -7.06
CA GLU A 233 3.68 -26.74 -5.97
C GLU A 233 4.80 -26.49 -4.98
N MET A 234 6.03 -26.34 -5.44
CA MET A 234 7.19 -26.02 -4.60
C MET A 234 7.00 -24.71 -3.82
N LEU A 235 6.47 -23.66 -4.48
CA LEU A 235 6.24 -22.36 -3.85
C LEU A 235 5.08 -22.39 -2.86
N THR A 236 4.09 -23.26 -3.09
CA THR A 236 2.96 -23.48 -2.19
C THR A 236 3.41 -24.25 -0.95
N GLU A 237 4.20 -25.30 -1.07
CA GLU A 237 4.76 -26.05 0.05
C GLU A 237 5.67 -25.20 0.95
N ARG A 238 6.38 -24.25 0.36
CA ARG A 238 7.25 -23.29 1.09
C ARG A 238 6.50 -22.12 1.70
N TYR A 239 5.20 -22.01 1.47
CA TYR A 239 4.37 -20.92 2.01
C TYR A 239 3.85 -21.31 3.40
N GLU A 240 4.47 -20.73 4.42
CA GLU A 240 4.01 -20.80 5.80
C GLU A 240 2.80 -19.87 5.96
N ALA A 241 1.59 -20.43 5.88
CA ALA A 241 0.37 -19.64 6.05
C ALA A 241 0.38 -18.93 7.43
N PRO A 242 -0.03 -17.66 7.51
CA PRO A 242 -0.22 -17.02 8.80
C PRO A 242 -1.25 -17.79 9.63
N ASP A 243 -0.94 -18.05 10.88
CA ASP A 243 -1.88 -18.65 11.82
C ASP A 243 -2.64 -17.59 12.63
N ALA A 244 -3.65 -18.04 13.38
CA ALA A 244 -4.49 -17.15 14.20
C ALA A 244 -3.70 -16.43 15.32
N LEU A 245 -2.50 -16.89 15.64
CA LEU A 245 -1.64 -16.31 16.68
C LEU A 245 -0.76 -15.18 16.14
N GLU A 246 -0.63 -15.07 14.80
CA GLU A 246 0.31 -14.14 14.21
C GLU A 246 -0.05 -12.67 14.38
N ASP A 247 -1.27 -12.25 14.50
CA ASP A 247 -1.64 -10.86 14.86
C ASP A 247 -3.10 -10.52 14.51
N SER A 248 -3.74 -9.74 15.36
CA SER A 248 -5.02 -9.07 15.06
C SER A 248 -4.93 -8.10 13.87
N ARG A 249 -3.72 -7.73 13.44
CA ARG A 249 -3.44 -6.85 12.28
C ARG A 249 -3.27 -7.60 10.96
N HIS A 250 -3.63 -8.87 10.91
CA HIS A 250 -3.72 -9.67 9.69
C HIS A 250 -5.17 -9.76 9.22
N VAL A 251 -5.39 -9.60 7.92
CA VAL A 251 -6.69 -9.82 7.27
C VAL A 251 -6.50 -10.66 6.01
N GLN A 252 -7.45 -11.55 5.76
CA GLN A 252 -7.46 -12.40 4.59
C GLN A 252 -8.56 -11.95 3.64
N ILE A 253 -8.24 -11.79 2.36
CA ILE A 253 -9.17 -11.32 1.32
C ILE A 253 -9.08 -12.21 0.09
N GLY A 254 -10.23 -12.77 -0.31
CA GLY A 254 -10.35 -13.56 -1.53
C GLY A 254 -10.25 -12.70 -2.79
N THR A 255 -9.61 -13.24 -3.83
CA THR A 255 -9.44 -12.53 -5.11
C THR A 255 -10.15 -13.22 -6.27
N ALA A 256 -11.27 -13.91 -6.01
CA ALA A 256 -12.05 -14.60 -7.04
C ALA A 256 -12.77 -13.63 -8.01
N GLY A 257 -13.11 -12.43 -7.54
CA GLY A 257 -13.84 -11.41 -8.31
C GLY A 257 -12.94 -10.53 -9.18
N ALA A 258 -13.55 -9.44 -9.70
CA ALA A 258 -12.82 -8.44 -10.46
C ALA A 258 -11.78 -7.71 -9.57
N PRO A 259 -10.63 -7.32 -10.12
CA PRO A 259 -9.60 -6.62 -9.34
C PRO A 259 -10.10 -5.35 -8.63
N ALA A 260 -11.06 -4.63 -9.22
CA ALA A 260 -11.65 -3.43 -8.62
C ALA A 260 -12.46 -3.74 -7.36
N ASP A 261 -13.19 -4.86 -7.34
CA ASP A 261 -13.99 -5.29 -6.19
C ASP A 261 -13.07 -5.68 -5.03
N THR A 262 -11.99 -6.40 -5.32
CA THR A 262 -10.96 -6.75 -4.34
C THR A 262 -10.32 -5.48 -3.74
N THR A 263 -10.00 -4.48 -4.58
CA THR A 263 -9.43 -3.20 -4.11
C THR A 263 -10.42 -2.50 -3.16
N LEU A 264 -11.69 -2.47 -3.53
CA LEU A 264 -12.74 -1.86 -2.71
C LEU A 264 -12.91 -2.59 -1.37
N GLU A 265 -12.84 -3.92 -1.37
CA GLU A 265 -12.91 -4.73 -0.15
C GLU A 265 -11.71 -4.47 0.78
N ILE A 266 -10.50 -4.39 0.23
CA ILE A 266 -9.31 -3.99 0.99
C ILE A 266 -9.53 -2.62 1.64
N LEU A 267 -9.94 -1.61 0.88
CA LEU A 267 -10.17 -0.26 1.39
C LEU A 267 -11.24 -0.23 2.49
N LYS A 268 -12.39 -0.89 2.28
CA LYS A 268 -13.44 -1.01 3.30
C LYS A 268 -12.95 -1.66 4.59
N THR A 269 -12.13 -2.70 4.46
CA THR A 269 -11.55 -3.40 5.61
C THR A 269 -10.59 -2.53 6.38
N LEU A 270 -9.75 -1.75 5.68
CA LEU A 270 -8.83 -0.80 6.32
C LEU A 270 -9.57 0.32 7.06
N ILE A 271 -10.63 0.88 6.44
CA ILE A 271 -11.45 1.95 7.07
C ILE A 271 -12.11 1.44 8.35
N ARG A 272 -12.73 0.25 8.33
CA ARG A 272 -13.37 -0.35 9.51
C ARG A 272 -12.42 -0.64 10.67
N ARG A 273 -11.11 -0.73 10.39
CA ARG A 273 -10.07 -0.97 11.40
C ARG A 273 -9.47 0.31 11.94
N ALA A 274 -9.67 1.42 11.26
CA ALA A 274 -9.24 2.74 11.71
C ALA A 274 -10.18 3.34 12.78
N ASP A 275 -11.44 2.84 12.84
CA ASP A 275 -12.44 3.18 13.87
C ASP A 275 -12.14 2.42 15.18
#